data_e3032ae62426b687e23973dfa463fd8a
#
_entry.id   e3032ae62426b687e23973dfa463fd8a
#
_cell.length_a   1.000
_cell.length_b   1.000
_cell.length_c   1.000
_cell.angle_alpha   90.00
_cell.angle_beta   90.00
_cell.angle_gamma   90.00
#
_symmetry.space_group_name_H-M   'P 1'
#
loop_
_entity.id
_entity.type
_entity.pdbx_description
1 polymer ?
#
loop_
_entity_poly.entity_id
_entity_poly.type
_entity_poly.pdbx_seq_one_letter_code
_entity_poly.pdbx_strand_id
1 'polypeptide(L)'
;VNNSVQFPTFDCSAKSSVVIEFETSFMCNQSSGWEMLVEVSNDAGVHWAAFDCGYGLGHKERPEDIAPGGVALFQANISEVAAGMPEVVVRLTWRGTTLYFWLIDDFKLMEAWDNDLQMKDWQASWDNGDENTDESVSYMMPKSQLGGAFHMFGSVVLNFGELDQDEPYLEIDISKNNQSVFNATQNTTDSWLSPLLTDTVE
;
A
#
# COMPACT_ATOMS: atom_id res chain seq x y z
N VAL A 1 23.42 14.02 -2.66
CA VAL A 1 24.02 13.23 -1.56
C VAL A 1 23.30 11.90 -1.53
N ASN A 2 24.07 10.80 -1.50
CA ASN A 2 23.51 9.47 -1.30
C ASN A 2 23.99 8.97 0.05
N ASN A 3 23.05 8.70 0.96
CA ASN A 3 23.34 8.15 2.27
C ASN A 3 22.58 6.84 2.41
N SER A 4 23.21 5.86 3.03
CA SER A 4 22.55 4.60 3.36
C SER A 4 22.93 4.12 4.76
N VAL A 5 21.99 3.44 5.39
CA VAL A 5 22.19 2.70 6.64
C VAL A 5 21.93 1.24 6.34
N GLN A 6 22.90 0.39 6.57
CA GLN A 6 22.79 -1.04 6.30
C GLN A 6 22.61 -1.81 7.61
N PHE A 7 21.67 -2.74 7.59
CA PHE A 7 21.44 -3.67 8.68
C PHE A 7 22.45 -4.82 8.66
N PRO A 8 22.61 -5.57 9.75
CA PRO A 8 23.30 -6.84 9.75
C PRO A 8 22.71 -7.80 8.70
N THR A 9 23.50 -8.79 8.30
CA THR A 9 23.03 -9.85 7.39
C THR A 9 21.99 -10.72 8.08
N PHE A 10 20.92 -11.04 7.36
CA PHE A 10 19.83 -11.92 7.80
C PHE A 10 19.95 -13.28 7.12
N ASP A 11 19.65 -14.34 7.85
CA ASP A 11 19.50 -15.69 7.29
C ASP A 11 18.02 -15.98 7.05
N CYS A 12 17.64 -16.03 5.77
CA CYS A 12 16.29 -16.35 5.31
C CYS A 12 16.21 -17.74 4.65
N SER A 13 17.22 -18.62 4.85
CA SER A 13 17.32 -19.92 4.17
C SER A 13 16.14 -20.86 4.45
N ALA A 14 15.49 -20.71 5.60
CA ALA A 14 14.35 -21.53 6.00
C ALA A 14 12.98 -20.84 5.76
N LYS A 15 12.98 -19.70 5.05
CA LYS A 15 11.79 -18.88 4.83
C LYS A 15 11.29 -19.04 3.40
N SER A 16 9.99 -19.34 3.23
CA SER A 16 9.30 -19.38 1.93
C SER A 16 8.90 -17.98 1.46
N SER A 17 8.66 -17.09 2.40
CA SER A 17 8.32 -15.70 2.14
C SER A 17 9.04 -14.76 3.11
N VAL A 18 9.28 -13.53 2.69
CA VAL A 18 9.92 -12.51 3.51
C VAL A 18 9.29 -11.15 3.25
N VAL A 19 8.84 -10.51 4.32
CA VAL A 19 8.25 -9.16 4.30
C VAL A 19 9.08 -8.24 5.18
N ILE A 20 9.33 -7.04 4.70
CA ILE A 20 9.81 -5.91 5.50
C ILE A 20 8.62 -5.05 5.90
N GLU A 21 8.58 -4.70 7.18
CA GLU A 21 7.61 -3.77 7.73
C GLU A 21 8.32 -2.78 8.65
N PHE A 22 7.92 -1.51 8.60
CA PHE A 22 8.33 -0.50 9.58
C PHE A 22 7.41 0.71 9.57
N GLU A 23 7.36 1.41 10.68
CA GLU A 23 6.72 2.71 10.78
C GLU A 23 7.66 3.80 10.25
N THR A 24 7.14 4.72 9.47
CA THR A 24 7.93 5.78 8.84
C THR A 24 7.26 7.15 8.92
N SER A 25 8.08 8.16 9.12
CA SER A 25 7.69 9.56 8.99
C SER A 25 8.82 10.34 8.32
N PHE A 26 8.49 11.22 7.41
CA PHE A 26 9.48 12.02 6.69
C PHE A 26 8.96 13.41 6.37
N MET A 27 9.86 14.31 6.11
CA MET A 27 9.55 15.64 5.61
C MET A 27 10.46 15.97 4.44
N CYS A 28 9.88 16.26 3.29
CA CYS A 28 10.60 16.67 2.10
C CYS A 28 10.23 18.08 1.69
N ASN A 29 11.15 18.76 1.02
CA ASN A 29 10.87 19.99 0.34
C ASN A 29 10.34 19.67 -1.08
N GLN A 30 9.47 20.48 -1.62
CA GLN A 30 8.70 20.28 -2.86
C GLN A 30 9.52 20.15 -4.16
N SER A 31 10.83 19.96 -4.11
CA SER A 31 11.66 19.83 -5.31
C SER A 31 11.80 18.36 -5.72
N SER A 32 11.84 18.14 -7.01
CA SER A 32 12.12 16.88 -7.65
C SER A 32 13.53 16.36 -7.31
N GLY A 33 13.71 15.04 -7.27
CA GLY A 33 15.03 14.43 -7.23
C GLY A 33 15.45 13.91 -5.86
N TRP A 34 14.53 13.39 -5.09
CA TRP A 34 14.80 12.60 -3.89
C TRP A 34 14.14 11.21 -4.00
N GLU A 35 14.77 10.24 -3.39
CA GLU A 35 14.28 8.87 -3.28
C GLU A 35 14.53 8.35 -1.86
N MET A 36 13.57 7.63 -1.32
CA MET A 36 13.70 6.84 -0.10
C MET A 36 13.46 5.38 -0.46
N LEU A 37 14.47 4.56 -0.31
CA LEU A 37 14.46 3.19 -0.79
C LEU A 37 14.81 2.21 0.32
N VAL A 38 14.07 1.11 0.38
CA VAL A 38 14.58 -0.14 0.93
C VAL A 38 15.29 -0.87 -0.21
N GLU A 39 16.55 -1.16 -0.03
CA GLU A 39 17.33 -1.93 -1.01
C GLU A 39 17.74 -3.26 -0.38
N VAL A 40 17.52 -4.35 -1.10
CA VAL A 40 17.76 -5.73 -0.67
C VAL A 40 18.71 -6.41 -1.62
N SER A 41 19.67 -7.14 -1.06
CA SER A 41 20.67 -7.91 -1.81
C SER A 41 20.80 -9.32 -1.23
N ASN A 42 20.95 -10.31 -2.08
CA ASN A 42 21.26 -11.70 -1.73
C ASN A 42 22.65 -12.16 -2.23
N ASP A 43 23.50 -11.21 -2.65
CA ASP A 43 24.83 -11.45 -3.19
C ASP A 43 25.89 -10.54 -2.56
N ALA A 44 25.79 -10.32 -1.26
CA ALA A 44 26.69 -9.49 -0.46
C ALA A 44 26.80 -8.02 -0.94
N GLY A 45 25.74 -7.49 -1.54
CA GLY A 45 25.67 -6.10 -1.96
C GLY A 45 26.22 -5.79 -3.34
N VAL A 46 26.41 -6.80 -4.18
CA VAL A 46 26.83 -6.60 -5.58
C VAL A 46 25.66 -6.07 -6.41
N HIS A 47 24.48 -6.68 -6.27
CA HIS A 47 23.24 -6.22 -6.89
C HIS A 47 22.20 -5.91 -5.82
N TRP A 48 21.34 -4.94 -6.13
CA TRP A 48 20.30 -4.47 -5.20
C TRP A 48 18.95 -4.37 -5.91
N ALA A 49 17.95 -5.02 -5.34
CA ALA A 49 16.57 -4.75 -5.65
C ALA A 49 16.07 -3.58 -4.78
N ALA A 50 15.39 -2.62 -5.36
CA ALA A 50 14.94 -1.42 -4.68
C ALA A 50 13.42 -1.36 -4.59
N PHE A 51 12.93 -1.01 -3.41
CA PHE A 51 11.52 -0.82 -3.09
C PHE A 51 11.33 0.64 -2.66
N ASP A 52 10.42 1.34 -3.32
CA ASP A 52 10.17 2.76 -3.04
C ASP A 52 9.37 2.94 -1.75
N CYS A 53 9.94 3.67 -0.80
CA CYS A 53 9.28 4.03 0.46
C CYS A 53 8.57 5.40 0.37
N GLY A 54 8.70 6.08 -0.74
CA GLY A 54 8.04 7.34 -1.03
C GLY A 54 6.57 7.19 -1.45
N TYR A 55 6.01 5.97 -1.39
CA TYR A 55 4.61 5.64 -1.68
C TYR A 55 4.15 6.00 -3.10
N GLY A 56 5.07 6.10 -4.08
CA GLY A 56 4.73 6.60 -5.40
C GLY A 56 4.25 8.06 -5.39
N LEU A 57 4.41 8.72 -4.24
CA LEU A 57 3.96 10.09 -4.06
C LEU A 57 4.80 11.02 -4.92
N GLY A 58 4.14 11.78 -5.76
CA GLY A 58 4.78 12.90 -6.43
C GLY A 58 5.32 13.87 -5.38
N HIS A 59 6.53 14.31 -5.56
CA HIS A 59 7.43 15.18 -4.78
C HIS A 59 6.84 16.23 -3.79
N LYS A 60 5.59 16.12 -3.39
CA LYS A 60 4.86 17.17 -2.66
C LYS A 60 4.17 16.70 -1.39
N GLU A 61 4.09 15.40 -1.17
CA GLU A 61 3.25 14.86 -0.11
C GLU A 61 4.08 14.58 1.14
N ARG A 62 3.48 14.75 2.27
CA ARG A 62 4.05 14.51 3.59
C ARG A 62 3.34 13.31 4.20
N PRO A 63 3.94 12.62 5.18
CA PRO A 63 3.24 11.52 5.86
C PRO A 63 1.88 11.93 6.43
N GLU A 64 1.72 13.18 6.88
CA GLU A 64 0.44 13.72 7.34
C GLU A 64 -0.63 13.78 6.24
N ASP A 65 -0.23 13.78 4.96
CA ASP A 65 -1.15 13.78 3.81
C ASP A 65 -1.61 12.36 3.46
N ILE A 66 -0.84 11.34 3.88
CA ILE A 66 -1.13 9.91 3.63
C ILE A 66 -1.61 9.14 4.87
N ALA A 67 -1.22 9.58 6.07
CA ALA A 67 -1.60 8.93 7.32
C ALA A 67 -1.90 9.95 8.43
N PRO A 68 -3.03 9.82 9.13
CA PRO A 68 -3.32 10.64 10.28
C PRO A 68 -2.19 10.56 11.33
N GLY A 69 -1.71 11.72 11.76
CA GLY A 69 -0.62 11.81 12.74
C GLY A 69 0.78 11.80 12.13
N GLY A 70 0.91 11.77 10.80
CA GLY A 70 2.20 11.91 10.11
C GLY A 70 3.11 10.68 10.22
N VAL A 71 2.56 9.52 10.56
CA VAL A 71 3.24 8.23 10.59
C VAL A 71 2.53 7.28 9.66
N ALA A 72 3.26 6.69 8.74
CA ALA A 72 2.76 5.71 7.81
C ALA A 72 3.42 4.35 8.03
N LEU A 73 2.69 3.27 7.79
CA LEU A 73 3.22 1.93 7.78
C LEU A 73 3.76 1.62 6.37
N PHE A 74 5.04 1.30 6.28
CA PHE A 74 5.63 0.76 5.07
C PHE A 74 5.65 -0.76 5.14
N GLN A 75 5.26 -1.40 4.05
CA GLN A 75 5.35 -2.85 3.87
C GLN A 75 5.87 -3.15 2.46
N ALA A 76 6.78 -4.10 2.36
CA ALA A 76 7.26 -4.62 1.09
C ALA A 76 7.47 -6.13 1.18
N ASN A 77 6.89 -6.87 0.24
CA ASN A 77 7.23 -8.28 0.07
C ASN A 77 8.52 -8.37 -0.74
N ILE A 78 9.55 -8.92 -0.11
CA ILE A 78 10.90 -9.07 -0.68
C ILE A 78 11.25 -10.52 -0.98
N SER A 79 10.25 -11.41 -1.00
CA SER A 79 10.44 -12.86 -1.13
C SER A 79 11.21 -13.25 -2.39
N GLU A 80 10.97 -12.55 -3.51
CA GLU A 80 11.68 -12.83 -4.78
C GLU A 80 13.20 -12.73 -4.64
N VAL A 81 13.67 -11.87 -3.74
CA VAL A 81 15.11 -11.65 -3.52
C VAL A 81 15.62 -12.41 -2.31
N ALA A 82 14.80 -12.53 -1.25
CA ALA A 82 15.24 -12.93 0.08
C ALA A 82 14.86 -14.37 0.46
N ALA A 83 13.74 -14.90 -0.07
CA ALA A 83 13.27 -16.22 0.35
C ALA A 83 14.27 -17.32 -0.01
N GLY A 84 14.54 -18.20 0.94
CA GLY A 84 15.51 -19.31 0.78
C GLY A 84 16.97 -18.89 0.78
N MET A 85 17.30 -17.61 0.95
CA MET A 85 18.67 -17.11 0.88
C MET A 85 19.34 -17.05 2.26
N PRO A 86 20.58 -17.59 2.41
CA PRO A 86 21.26 -17.61 3.71
C PRO A 86 21.88 -16.26 4.08
N GLU A 87 22.14 -15.41 3.10
CA GLU A 87 22.83 -14.13 3.30
C GLU A 87 22.07 -12.99 2.61
N VAL A 88 21.09 -12.43 3.32
CA VAL A 88 20.29 -11.29 2.85
C VAL A 88 20.77 -10.02 3.55
N VAL A 89 21.09 -9.02 2.76
CA VAL A 89 21.49 -7.70 3.25
C VAL A 89 20.41 -6.70 2.91
N VAL A 90 19.99 -5.92 3.90
CA VAL A 90 19.00 -4.85 3.73
C VAL A 90 19.68 -3.53 4.06
N ARG A 91 19.40 -2.51 3.26
CA ARG A 91 19.80 -1.14 3.59
C ARG A 91 18.65 -0.15 3.26
N LEU A 92 18.61 0.88 4.06
CA LEU A 92 17.77 2.04 3.82
C LEU A 92 18.61 3.09 3.12
N THR A 93 18.19 3.52 1.96
CA THR A 93 18.94 4.46 1.14
C THR A 93 18.14 5.70 0.89
N TRP A 94 18.75 6.82 1.19
CA TRP A 94 18.25 8.12 0.81
C TRP A 94 19.12 8.70 -0.29
N ARG A 95 18.49 9.10 -1.40
CA ARG A 95 19.11 9.82 -2.51
C ARG A 95 18.46 11.17 -2.67
N GLY A 96 19.27 12.20 -2.94
CA GLY A 96 18.81 13.55 -3.20
C GLY A 96 19.19 14.58 -2.15
N THR A 97 18.67 15.80 -2.26
CA THR A 97 19.13 16.97 -1.49
C THR A 97 18.07 17.67 -0.67
N THR A 98 16.82 17.24 -0.75
CA THR A 98 15.67 18.04 -0.33
C THR A 98 14.83 17.46 0.79
N LEU A 99 15.30 16.38 1.42
CA LEU A 99 14.69 15.83 2.62
C LEU A 99 15.21 16.56 3.87
N TYR A 100 14.31 16.89 4.78
CA TYR A 100 14.69 17.43 6.08
C TYR A 100 15.02 16.32 7.06
N PHE A 101 14.19 15.25 7.07
CA PHE A 101 14.41 14.06 7.89
C PHE A 101 13.67 12.86 7.30
N TRP A 102 14.12 11.69 7.67
CA TRP A 102 13.44 10.42 7.54
C TRP A 102 13.59 9.66 8.85
N LEU A 103 12.47 9.40 9.50
CA LEU A 103 12.38 8.68 10.77
C LEU A 103 11.82 7.29 10.48
N ILE A 104 12.37 6.30 11.13
CA ILE A 104 11.98 4.89 11.01
C ILE A 104 11.93 4.31 12.41
N ASP A 105 10.87 3.58 12.69
CA ASP A 105 10.68 2.85 13.94
C ASP A 105 10.07 1.47 13.66
N ASP A 106 10.16 0.59 14.64
CA ASP A 106 9.56 -0.77 14.61
C ASP A 106 9.92 -1.59 13.37
N PHE A 107 11.18 -1.50 12.89
CA PHE A 107 11.63 -2.28 11.75
C PHE A 107 11.56 -3.79 12.03
N LYS A 108 10.85 -4.50 11.15
CA LYS A 108 10.66 -5.94 11.22
C LYS A 108 11.01 -6.60 9.89
N LEU A 109 11.61 -7.78 9.99
CA LEU A 109 11.74 -8.74 8.90
C LEU A 109 10.97 -9.99 9.33
N MET A 110 9.95 -10.36 8.60
CA MET A 110 9.02 -11.41 9.01
C MET A 110 8.56 -12.25 7.82
N GLU A 111 7.95 -13.40 8.07
CA GLU A 111 7.25 -14.17 7.04
C GLU A 111 5.93 -13.47 6.69
N ALA A 112 5.53 -13.55 5.42
CA ALA A 112 4.18 -13.12 5.03
C ALA A 112 3.13 -14.02 5.71
N TRP A 113 1.95 -13.45 5.93
CA TRP A 113 0.80 -14.23 6.35
C TRP A 113 0.31 -15.12 5.21
N ASP A 114 -0.21 -16.28 5.52
CA ASP A 114 -0.82 -17.17 4.52
C ASP A 114 -1.94 -16.43 3.75
N ASN A 115 -2.78 -15.72 4.48
CA ASN A 115 -3.90 -14.99 3.93
C ASN A 115 -3.82 -13.52 4.40
N ASP A 116 -3.60 -12.61 3.49
CA ASP A 116 -3.55 -11.16 3.75
C ASP A 116 -4.12 -10.39 2.55
N LEU A 117 -5.42 -10.15 2.56
CA LEU A 117 -6.08 -9.27 1.60
C LEU A 117 -6.06 -7.84 2.12
N GLN A 118 -5.47 -6.95 1.36
CA GLN A 118 -5.36 -5.54 1.68
C GLN A 118 -6.18 -4.70 0.70
N MET A 119 -7.03 -3.85 1.24
CA MET A 119 -7.67 -2.79 0.48
C MET A 119 -6.64 -1.67 0.24
N LYS A 120 -6.24 -1.46 -1.00
CA LYS A 120 -5.23 -0.46 -1.38
C LYS A 120 -5.84 0.87 -1.72
N ASP A 121 -6.99 0.85 -2.33
CA ASP A 121 -7.74 2.03 -2.68
C ASP A 121 -9.22 1.74 -2.55
N TRP A 122 -10.02 2.78 -2.36
CA TRP A 122 -11.46 2.68 -2.34
C TRP A 122 -12.06 3.94 -2.92
N GLN A 123 -13.17 3.78 -3.59
CA GLN A 123 -13.93 4.90 -4.10
C GLN A 123 -15.42 4.74 -3.74
N ALA A 124 -16.04 5.85 -3.47
CA ALA A 124 -17.48 5.97 -3.40
C ALA A 124 -17.84 7.18 -4.24
N SER A 125 -18.43 6.94 -5.39
CA SER A 125 -18.87 7.99 -6.29
C SER A 125 -20.36 7.91 -6.52
N TRP A 126 -20.94 8.99 -6.94
CA TRP A 126 -22.31 9.01 -7.45
C TRP A 126 -22.30 9.76 -8.77
N ASP A 127 -22.98 9.18 -9.73
CA ASP A 127 -23.27 9.82 -10.99
C ASP A 127 -24.56 10.62 -10.83
N ASN A 128 -24.47 11.91 -11.09
CA ASN A 128 -25.67 12.80 -11.13
C ASN A 128 -26.33 12.81 -12.51
N GLY A 129 -25.85 11.98 -13.46
CA GLY A 129 -26.32 11.91 -14.84
C GLY A 129 -25.80 13.05 -15.73
N ASP A 130 -24.78 13.78 -15.30
CA ASP A 130 -24.10 14.80 -16.09
C ASP A 130 -22.80 14.23 -16.67
N GLU A 131 -22.77 13.96 -17.97
CA GLU A 131 -21.63 13.37 -18.70
C GLU A 131 -20.34 14.23 -18.66
N ASN A 132 -20.38 15.40 -18.02
CA ASN A 132 -19.26 16.37 -17.97
C ASN A 132 -18.69 16.59 -16.57
N THR A 133 -19.12 15.88 -15.55
CA THR A 133 -18.55 16.06 -14.21
C THR A 133 -17.40 15.09 -13.98
N ASP A 134 -16.23 15.66 -13.70
CA ASP A 134 -15.15 14.94 -13.02
C ASP A 134 -15.72 14.20 -11.81
N GLU A 135 -15.34 12.95 -11.65
CA GLU A 135 -15.70 12.07 -10.53
C GLU A 135 -15.32 12.72 -9.20
N SER A 136 -16.13 13.66 -8.74
CA SER A 136 -15.88 14.33 -7.47
C SER A 136 -16.47 13.49 -6.35
N VAL A 137 -15.62 12.84 -5.57
CA VAL A 137 -16.00 12.23 -4.31
C VAL A 137 -16.53 13.33 -3.39
N SER A 138 -17.81 13.41 -3.18
CA SER A 138 -18.41 14.34 -2.23
C SER A 138 -18.83 13.58 -0.98
N TYR A 139 -18.24 13.89 0.15
CA TYR A 139 -18.56 13.27 1.45
C TYR A 139 -19.93 13.63 1.98
N MET A 140 -20.59 14.64 1.42
CA MET A 140 -21.92 15.07 1.82
C MET A 140 -22.75 15.50 0.63
N MET A 141 -23.90 14.89 0.46
CA MET A 141 -24.90 15.29 -0.53
C MET A 141 -26.19 15.71 0.15
N PRO A 142 -26.78 16.86 -0.18
CA PRO A 142 -28.08 17.23 0.30
C PRO A 142 -29.14 16.21 -0.10
N LYS A 143 -30.03 15.85 0.81
CA LYS A 143 -31.10 14.85 0.56
C LYS A 143 -31.93 15.16 -0.68
N SER A 144 -32.09 16.43 -1.04
CA SER A 144 -32.80 16.88 -2.23
C SER A 144 -32.12 16.57 -3.54
N GLN A 145 -30.82 16.21 -3.49
CA GLN A 145 -29.99 15.87 -4.67
C GLN A 145 -29.79 14.36 -4.83
N LEU A 146 -30.29 13.54 -3.89
CA LEU A 146 -30.20 12.07 -3.94
C LEU A 146 -31.14 11.41 -4.95
N GLY A 147 -32.02 12.16 -5.60
CA GLY A 147 -33.03 11.60 -6.51
C GLY A 147 -32.42 11.20 -7.85
N GLY A 148 -32.27 9.90 -8.09
CA GLY A 148 -31.85 9.35 -9.38
C GLY A 148 -30.33 9.20 -9.58
N ALA A 149 -29.52 9.51 -8.57
CA ALA A 149 -28.10 9.27 -8.62
C ALA A 149 -27.77 7.78 -8.52
N PHE A 150 -26.87 7.29 -9.38
CA PHE A 150 -26.24 6.00 -9.20
C PHE A 150 -25.11 6.17 -8.18
N HIS A 151 -25.01 5.21 -7.27
CA HIS A 151 -23.90 5.12 -6.34
C HIS A 151 -23.02 4.00 -6.81
N MET A 152 -21.74 4.29 -6.99
CA MET A 152 -20.72 3.32 -7.31
C MET A 152 -19.76 3.21 -6.13
N PHE A 153 -19.50 2.00 -5.72
CA PHE A 153 -18.51 1.69 -4.71
C PHE A 153 -17.49 0.76 -5.33
N GLY A 154 -16.25 1.07 -5.15
CA GLY A 154 -15.19 0.25 -5.69
C GLY A 154 -14.00 0.16 -4.76
N SER A 155 -13.20 -0.86 -4.94
CA SER A 155 -11.95 -1.05 -4.22
C SER A 155 -10.92 -1.75 -5.09
N VAL A 156 -9.66 -1.36 -4.94
CA VAL A 156 -8.52 -2.14 -5.40
C VAL A 156 -8.08 -3.02 -4.24
N VAL A 157 -8.11 -4.33 -4.47
CA VAL A 157 -7.70 -5.34 -3.50
C VAL A 157 -6.36 -5.93 -3.92
N LEU A 158 -5.41 -6.00 -3.00
CA LEU A 158 -4.11 -6.66 -3.16
C LEU A 158 -4.08 -7.92 -2.31
N ASN A 159 -3.71 -9.05 -2.89
CA ASN A 159 -3.29 -10.19 -2.10
C ASN A 159 -1.82 -10.00 -1.67
N PHE A 160 -1.60 -9.59 -0.43
CA PHE A 160 -0.27 -9.44 0.14
C PHE A 160 0.20 -10.71 0.87
N GLY A 161 -0.68 -11.72 0.96
CA GLY A 161 -0.42 -13.02 1.55
C GLY A 161 0.45 -13.94 0.68
N GLU A 162 0.77 -15.11 1.22
CA GLU A 162 1.59 -16.14 0.56
C GLU A 162 0.75 -17.10 -0.29
N LEU A 163 -0.53 -17.29 0.06
CA LEU A 163 -1.42 -18.21 -0.64
C LEU A 163 -2.39 -17.48 -1.58
N ASP A 164 -2.80 -18.18 -2.62
CA ASP A 164 -3.89 -17.73 -3.48
C ASP A 164 -5.16 -17.50 -2.66
N GLN A 165 -5.86 -16.41 -2.93
CA GLN A 165 -7.16 -16.14 -2.33
C GLN A 165 -8.27 -16.54 -3.28
N ASP A 166 -9.17 -17.38 -2.77
CA ASP A 166 -10.31 -17.92 -3.52
C ASP A 166 -11.52 -17.00 -3.37
N GLU A 167 -12.11 -16.62 -4.49
CA GLU A 167 -13.33 -15.81 -4.58
C GLU A 167 -13.34 -14.57 -3.65
N PRO A 168 -12.33 -13.69 -3.69
CA PRO A 168 -12.37 -12.46 -2.89
C PRO A 168 -13.60 -11.62 -3.27
N TYR A 169 -14.16 -10.92 -2.29
CA TYR A 169 -15.32 -10.07 -2.54
C TYR A 169 -15.25 -8.78 -1.72
N LEU A 170 -15.93 -7.78 -2.22
CA LEU A 170 -16.19 -6.53 -1.51
C LEU A 170 -17.59 -6.60 -0.87
N GLU A 171 -17.67 -6.36 0.42
CA GLU A 171 -18.93 -6.17 1.13
C GLU A 171 -19.08 -4.70 1.52
N ILE A 172 -20.24 -4.15 1.25
CA ILE A 172 -20.60 -2.77 1.57
C ILE A 172 -21.79 -2.80 2.50
N ASP A 173 -21.65 -2.25 3.69
CA ASP A 173 -22.75 -2.00 4.61
C ASP A 173 -22.85 -0.51 4.91
N ILE A 174 -24.02 0.06 4.64
CA ILE A 174 -24.36 1.42 5.04
C ILE A 174 -25.35 1.34 6.19
N SER A 175 -24.97 1.87 7.34
CA SER A 175 -25.80 1.84 8.52
C SER A 175 -26.20 3.23 8.99
N LYS A 176 -27.42 3.33 9.55
CA LYS A 176 -27.94 4.52 10.19
C LYS A 176 -28.49 4.16 11.57
N ASN A 177 -28.00 4.86 12.60
CA ASN A 177 -28.37 4.58 13.99
C ASN A 177 -28.16 3.09 14.37
N ASN A 178 -27.04 2.51 13.97
CA ASN A 178 -26.66 1.10 14.16
C ASN A 178 -27.62 0.09 13.48
N GLN A 179 -28.37 0.50 12.50
CA GLN A 179 -29.19 -0.38 11.67
C GLN A 179 -28.70 -0.30 10.22
N SER A 180 -28.43 -1.46 9.61
CA SER A 180 -28.11 -1.52 8.20
C SER A 180 -29.28 -1.01 7.38
N VAL A 181 -29.01 -0.08 6.48
CA VAL A 181 -29.99 0.49 5.54
C VAL A 181 -29.69 0.13 4.10
N PHE A 182 -28.50 -0.39 3.85
CA PHE A 182 -28.07 -0.93 2.57
C PHE A 182 -26.95 -1.94 2.81
N ASN A 183 -27.01 -3.06 2.12
CA ASN A 183 -25.95 -4.04 2.09
C ASN A 183 -25.84 -4.59 0.67
N ALA A 184 -24.62 -4.70 0.18
CA ALA A 184 -24.31 -5.29 -1.11
C ALA A 184 -22.99 -6.06 -1.05
N THR A 185 -22.85 -7.07 -1.91
CA THR A 185 -21.66 -7.87 -2.05
C THR A 185 -21.33 -8.00 -3.53
N GLN A 186 -20.07 -7.81 -3.89
CA GLN A 186 -19.58 -7.98 -5.25
C GLN A 186 -18.27 -8.75 -5.23
N ASN A 187 -18.17 -9.80 -6.04
CA ASN A 187 -16.94 -10.56 -6.18
C ASN A 187 -15.93 -9.82 -7.05
N THR A 188 -14.65 -10.12 -6.86
CA THR A 188 -13.59 -9.73 -7.80
C THR A 188 -13.86 -10.26 -9.20
N THR A 189 -13.25 -9.66 -10.20
CA THR A 189 -13.36 -10.08 -11.59
C THR A 189 -12.79 -11.48 -11.79
N ASP A 190 -11.65 -11.73 -11.16
CA ASP A 190 -11.00 -13.03 -11.15
C ASP A 190 -11.46 -13.83 -9.93
N SER A 191 -11.76 -15.14 -10.14
CA SER A 191 -12.10 -16.03 -9.04
C SER A 191 -10.93 -16.41 -8.13
N TRP A 192 -9.70 -16.10 -8.56
CA TRP A 192 -8.46 -16.35 -7.82
C TRP A 192 -7.58 -15.11 -7.85
N LEU A 193 -7.10 -14.70 -6.68
CA LEU A 193 -6.13 -13.61 -6.58
C LEU A 193 -4.82 -14.16 -6.03
N SER A 194 -3.85 -14.34 -6.92
CA SER A 194 -2.53 -14.86 -6.55
C SER A 194 -1.71 -13.83 -5.77
N PRO A 195 -0.69 -14.28 -5.00
CA PRO A 195 0.18 -13.39 -4.23
C PRO A 195 0.74 -12.24 -5.04
N LEU A 196 0.73 -11.06 -4.45
CA LEU A 196 1.20 -9.78 -5.01
C LEU A 196 0.43 -9.27 -6.23
N LEU A 197 -0.66 -9.92 -6.61
CA LEU A 197 -1.57 -9.40 -7.64
C LEU A 197 -2.66 -8.53 -7.01
N THR A 198 -3.18 -7.63 -7.82
CA THR A 198 -4.32 -6.77 -7.49
C THR A 198 -5.49 -7.05 -8.41
N ASP A 199 -6.69 -6.88 -7.89
CA ASP A 199 -7.91 -6.87 -8.69
C ASP A 199 -8.81 -5.70 -8.25
N THR A 200 -9.71 -5.30 -9.12
CA THR A 200 -10.67 -4.22 -8.86
C THR A 200 -12.06 -4.81 -8.71
N VAL A 201 -12.78 -4.32 -7.71
CA VAL A 201 -14.18 -4.68 -7.43
C VAL A 201 -15.02 -3.41 -7.50
N GLU A 202 -16.07 -3.42 -8.32
CA GLU A 202 -16.99 -2.28 -8.55
C GLU A 202 -18.46 -2.71 -8.46
#